data_72afee7793d8a46e3cc30a4a57a3ca18
#
_entry.id   72afee7793d8a46e3cc30a4a57a3ca18
#
_cell.length_a   1.000
_cell.length_b   1.000
_cell.length_c   1.000
_cell.angle_alpha   90.00
_cell.angle_beta   90.00
_cell.angle_gamma   90.00
#
_symmetry.space_group_name_H-M   'P 1'
#
loop_
_entity.id
_entity.type
_entity.pdbx_description
1 polymer ?
#
loop_
_entity_poly.entity_id
_entity_poly.type
_entity_poly.pdbx_seq_one_letter_code
_entity_poly.pdbx_strand_id
1 'polypeptide(L)'
;MKGIDMGKKQASKMQIKNIADKLGLSVSTVSVVLNGRGDQVRISKETQKKVLNAAKEINYQPNIYARRLRQAANEEAPYVLALFWRRDNLNSRLGRFLEGIFQTIDLKELKIELVVQAYEPGNFMTYMDMLSSNRFSGAMICGLNEEEQKALEEREITIPIVFIGRDSQIYHSVLMDSYRTGEECAACMNLSGVKSAAFLGFEKTGRAERLMEAGFLFGCRSHDVVAKEEWNPRIEKSSYEIGYQTAKQMLSDMELPTAWLVADCRLATGIMAYCRDVGICVPKDLRIDRK
;
A
#
# COMPACT_ATOMS: atom_id res chain seq x y z
N MET A 1 -6.02 24.25 -14.64
CA MET A 1 -6.38 22.82 -14.83
C MET A 1 -7.13 22.49 -16.15
N LYS A 2 -7.20 23.32 -17.16
CA LYS A 2 -7.90 23.03 -18.44
C LYS A 2 -6.98 22.64 -19.62
N GLY A 3 -5.65 22.68 -19.47
CA GLY A 3 -4.72 22.51 -20.61
C GLY A 3 -4.21 21.08 -20.85
N ILE A 4 -4.18 20.22 -19.84
CA ILE A 4 -3.50 18.89 -19.87
C ILE A 4 -4.39 17.79 -20.48
N ASP A 5 -5.70 17.92 -20.37
CA ASP A 5 -6.67 16.92 -20.89
C ASP A 5 -6.80 16.96 -22.43
N MET A 6 -6.48 18.09 -23.07
CA MET A 6 -6.60 18.24 -24.53
C MET A 6 -5.51 17.50 -25.31
N GLY A 7 -4.27 17.41 -24.80
CA GLY A 7 -3.16 16.77 -25.52
C GLY A 7 -3.29 15.24 -25.65
N LYS A 8 -3.76 14.55 -24.62
CA LYS A 8 -3.93 13.07 -24.61
C LYS A 8 -5.19 12.60 -25.33
N LYS A 9 -6.26 13.38 -25.29
CA LYS A 9 -7.43 13.16 -26.16
C LYS A 9 -7.05 13.25 -27.64
N GLN A 10 -6.13 14.15 -27.96
CA GLN A 10 -5.60 14.34 -29.32
C GLN A 10 -4.69 13.17 -29.74
N ALA A 11 -3.82 12.67 -28.87
CA ALA A 11 -2.93 11.56 -29.14
C ALA A 11 -3.67 10.22 -29.37
N SER A 12 -4.63 9.85 -28.52
CA SER A 12 -5.43 8.63 -28.71
C SER A 12 -6.35 8.71 -29.93
N LYS A 13 -6.92 9.90 -30.21
CA LYS A 13 -7.74 10.14 -31.41
C LYS A 13 -6.86 10.07 -32.67
N MET A 14 -5.62 10.53 -32.59
CA MET A 14 -4.62 10.45 -33.65
C MET A 14 -4.17 9.00 -33.92
N GLN A 15 -4.00 8.17 -32.90
CA GLN A 15 -3.68 6.75 -33.08
C GLN A 15 -4.83 5.97 -33.74
N ILE A 16 -6.09 6.19 -33.33
CA ILE A 16 -7.24 5.53 -33.96
C ILE A 16 -7.38 6.01 -35.43
N LYS A 17 -7.11 7.29 -35.69
CA LYS A 17 -7.10 7.83 -37.04
C LYS A 17 -6.02 7.17 -37.90
N ASN A 18 -4.81 7.00 -37.37
CA ASN A 18 -3.70 6.31 -38.08
C ASN A 18 -4.07 4.87 -38.46
N ILE A 19 -4.74 4.12 -37.56
CA ILE A 19 -5.25 2.78 -37.88
C ILE A 19 -6.31 2.84 -38.98
N ALA A 20 -7.23 3.79 -38.89
CA ALA A 20 -8.31 3.98 -39.86
C ALA A 20 -7.73 4.28 -41.25
N ASP A 21 -6.81 5.23 -41.32
CA ASP A 21 -6.13 5.63 -42.58
C ASP A 21 -5.35 4.48 -43.15
N LYS A 22 -4.58 3.72 -42.34
CA LYS A 22 -3.80 2.53 -42.79
C LYS A 22 -4.65 1.42 -43.38
N LEU A 23 -5.86 1.23 -42.84
CA LEU A 23 -6.77 0.14 -43.25
C LEU A 23 -7.86 0.57 -44.24
N GLY A 24 -7.94 1.87 -44.60
CA GLY A 24 -9.02 2.41 -45.44
C GLY A 24 -10.39 2.31 -44.80
N LEU A 25 -10.46 2.39 -43.44
CA LEU A 25 -11.70 2.28 -42.69
C LEU A 25 -12.09 3.62 -42.06
N SER A 26 -13.37 3.77 -41.72
CA SER A 26 -13.77 4.92 -40.93
C SER A 26 -13.25 4.86 -39.48
N VAL A 27 -12.97 6.02 -38.91
CA VAL A 27 -12.57 6.12 -37.48
C VAL A 27 -13.60 5.49 -36.55
N SER A 28 -14.89 5.59 -36.91
CA SER A 28 -16.00 4.97 -36.16
C SER A 28 -15.94 3.44 -36.24
N THR A 29 -15.66 2.85 -37.40
CA THR A 29 -15.51 1.39 -37.57
C THR A 29 -14.35 0.87 -36.72
N VAL A 30 -13.18 1.51 -36.81
CA VAL A 30 -12.01 1.15 -35.99
C VAL A 30 -12.33 1.26 -34.50
N SER A 31 -12.96 2.34 -34.07
CA SER A 31 -13.34 2.54 -32.67
C SER A 31 -14.31 1.48 -32.17
N VAL A 32 -15.28 1.08 -32.96
CA VAL A 32 -16.27 0.03 -32.60
C VAL A 32 -15.58 -1.33 -32.43
N VAL A 33 -14.68 -1.69 -33.34
CA VAL A 33 -13.92 -2.96 -33.25
C VAL A 33 -12.99 -2.96 -32.03
N LEU A 34 -12.24 -1.89 -31.79
CA LEU A 34 -11.34 -1.76 -30.66
C LEU A 34 -12.07 -1.77 -29.31
N ASN A 35 -13.37 -1.43 -29.29
CA ASN A 35 -14.24 -1.53 -28.11
C ASN A 35 -14.98 -2.88 -27.99
N GLY A 36 -14.67 -3.87 -28.82
CA GLY A 36 -15.25 -5.22 -28.76
C GLY A 36 -16.71 -5.31 -29.21
N ARG A 37 -17.25 -4.26 -29.87
CA ARG A 37 -18.65 -4.19 -30.33
C ARG A 37 -18.82 -4.48 -31.81
N GLY A 38 -17.79 -5.04 -32.45
CA GLY A 38 -17.82 -5.34 -33.89
C GLY A 38 -18.96 -6.26 -34.30
N ASP A 39 -19.31 -7.24 -33.48
CA ASP A 39 -20.41 -8.17 -33.75
C ASP A 39 -21.79 -7.50 -33.62
N GLN A 40 -21.94 -6.58 -32.66
CA GLN A 40 -23.22 -5.85 -32.45
C GLN A 40 -23.59 -4.98 -33.64
N VAL A 41 -22.60 -4.43 -34.35
CA VAL A 41 -22.80 -3.61 -35.57
C VAL A 41 -22.47 -4.37 -36.84
N ARG A 42 -22.41 -5.69 -36.81
CA ARG A 42 -22.24 -6.58 -37.96
C ARG A 42 -20.97 -6.30 -38.80
N ILE A 43 -19.85 -5.93 -38.16
CA ILE A 43 -18.56 -5.82 -38.82
C ILE A 43 -17.98 -7.23 -39.01
N SER A 44 -17.52 -7.54 -40.25
CA SER A 44 -17.00 -8.85 -40.57
C SER A 44 -15.84 -9.25 -39.66
N LYS A 45 -15.72 -10.55 -39.32
CA LYS A 45 -14.62 -11.08 -38.49
C LYS A 45 -13.25 -10.79 -39.12
N GLU A 46 -13.16 -10.77 -40.44
CA GLU A 46 -11.94 -10.43 -41.15
C GLU A 46 -11.52 -8.99 -40.91
N THR A 47 -12.47 -8.05 -41.01
CA THR A 47 -12.21 -6.62 -40.69
C THR A 47 -11.84 -6.42 -39.24
N GLN A 48 -12.53 -7.09 -38.32
CA GLN A 48 -12.18 -7.04 -36.90
C GLN A 48 -10.74 -7.50 -36.66
N LYS A 49 -10.32 -8.63 -37.27
CA LYS A 49 -8.96 -9.17 -37.16
C LYS A 49 -7.91 -8.21 -37.72
N LYS A 50 -8.19 -7.56 -38.86
CA LYS A 50 -7.28 -6.56 -39.47
C LYS A 50 -7.08 -5.37 -38.53
N VAL A 51 -8.14 -4.84 -37.92
CA VAL A 51 -8.07 -3.74 -36.99
C VAL A 51 -7.29 -4.11 -35.72
N LEU A 52 -7.55 -5.29 -35.12
CA LEU A 52 -6.87 -5.74 -33.93
C LEU A 52 -5.37 -5.98 -34.17
N ASN A 53 -5.00 -6.50 -35.32
CA ASN A 53 -3.60 -6.68 -35.69
C ASN A 53 -2.89 -5.33 -35.88
N ALA A 54 -3.49 -4.40 -36.61
CA ALA A 54 -2.93 -3.05 -36.78
C ALA A 54 -2.78 -2.31 -35.44
N ALA A 55 -3.72 -2.50 -34.51
CA ALA A 55 -3.62 -1.96 -33.18
C ALA A 55 -2.44 -2.53 -32.38
N LYS A 56 -2.19 -3.85 -32.49
CA LYS A 56 -1.04 -4.51 -31.89
C LYS A 56 0.29 -4.00 -32.44
N GLU A 57 0.40 -3.82 -33.74
CA GLU A 57 1.61 -3.34 -34.41
C GLU A 57 2.06 -1.96 -33.91
N ILE A 58 1.12 -1.07 -33.62
CA ILE A 58 1.41 0.28 -33.09
C ILE A 58 1.34 0.36 -31.57
N ASN A 59 1.27 -0.79 -30.91
CA ASN A 59 1.13 -0.91 -29.45
C ASN A 59 -0.04 -0.03 -28.89
N TYR A 60 -1.15 0.03 -29.67
CA TYR A 60 -2.33 0.79 -29.29
C TYR A 60 -2.97 0.19 -28.06
N GLN A 61 -3.04 0.98 -27.00
CA GLN A 61 -3.82 0.65 -25.81
C GLN A 61 -5.14 1.42 -25.83
N PRO A 62 -6.29 0.73 -25.77
CA PRO A 62 -7.60 1.40 -25.67
C PRO A 62 -7.58 2.34 -24.47
N ASN A 63 -7.89 3.61 -24.70
CA ASN A 63 -8.04 4.58 -23.63
C ASN A 63 -9.30 4.23 -22.83
N ILE A 64 -9.12 3.48 -21.74
CA ILE A 64 -10.19 3.06 -20.84
C ILE A 64 -10.88 4.28 -20.22
N TYR A 65 -10.17 5.39 -20.00
CA TYR A 65 -10.75 6.66 -19.57
C TYR A 65 -11.70 7.25 -20.60
N ALA A 66 -11.33 7.28 -21.89
CA ALA A 66 -12.21 7.76 -22.94
C ALA A 66 -13.39 6.81 -23.19
N ARG A 67 -13.21 5.52 -22.94
CA ARG A 67 -14.30 4.53 -22.95
C ARG A 67 -15.22 4.74 -21.75
N ARG A 68 -14.69 4.97 -20.56
CA ARG A 68 -15.43 5.21 -19.32
C ARG A 68 -16.12 6.57 -19.29
N LEU A 69 -15.46 7.65 -19.78
CA LEU A 69 -16.12 8.95 -19.94
C LEU A 69 -17.32 8.88 -20.90
N ARG A 70 -17.28 8.01 -21.91
CA ARG A 70 -18.42 7.76 -22.78
C ARG A 70 -19.49 6.85 -22.16
N GLN A 71 -19.09 5.96 -21.27
CA GLN A 71 -20.01 5.12 -20.47
C GLN A 71 -20.53 5.87 -19.25
N ALA A 72 -19.72 6.74 -18.64
CA ALA A 72 -20.15 7.63 -17.56
C ALA A 72 -21.16 8.71 -18.01
N ALA A 73 -21.16 9.05 -19.30
CA ALA A 73 -22.29 9.83 -19.89
C ALA A 73 -23.61 9.04 -19.82
N ASN A 74 -23.57 7.72 -19.54
CA ASN A 74 -24.70 6.83 -19.29
C ASN A 74 -24.75 6.29 -17.84
N GLU A 75 -24.05 6.91 -16.89
CA GLU A 75 -24.07 6.64 -15.42
C GLU A 75 -23.71 5.21 -14.93
N GLU A 76 -23.13 4.31 -15.72
CA GLU A 76 -23.10 2.88 -15.36
C GLU A 76 -21.72 2.26 -15.09
N ALA A 77 -20.61 2.91 -15.44
CA ALA A 77 -19.30 2.27 -15.30
C ALA A 77 -18.62 2.60 -13.96
N PRO A 78 -18.21 1.60 -13.16
CA PRO A 78 -17.49 1.83 -11.90
C PRO A 78 -16.11 2.46 -12.13
N TYR A 79 -15.64 3.25 -11.16
CA TYR A 79 -14.24 3.66 -11.10
C TYR A 79 -13.39 2.45 -10.69
N VAL A 80 -12.25 2.23 -11.34
CA VAL A 80 -11.32 1.18 -10.94
C VAL A 80 -10.18 1.78 -10.17
N LEU A 81 -10.09 1.48 -8.88
CA LEU A 81 -8.99 1.87 -8.03
C LEU A 81 -8.00 0.72 -7.89
N ALA A 82 -6.70 1.00 -8.02
CA ALA A 82 -5.65 0.05 -7.69
C ALA A 82 -5.18 0.25 -6.26
N LEU A 83 -5.06 -0.84 -5.50
CA LEU A 83 -4.32 -0.88 -4.25
C LEU A 83 -3.03 -1.67 -4.48
N PHE A 84 -1.90 -0.96 -4.59
CA PHE A 84 -0.58 -1.60 -4.63
C PHE A 84 -0.11 -1.89 -3.21
N TRP A 85 0.20 -3.17 -2.94
CA TRP A 85 0.58 -3.63 -1.63
C TRP A 85 1.81 -4.52 -1.67
N ARG A 86 2.79 -4.28 -0.80
CA ARG A 86 4.02 -5.10 -0.74
C ARG A 86 3.71 -6.52 -0.29
N ARG A 87 4.28 -7.51 -0.98
CA ARG A 87 4.04 -8.94 -0.71
C ARG A 87 4.56 -9.40 0.66
N ASP A 88 5.65 -8.85 1.13
CA ASP A 88 6.18 -9.14 2.46
C ASP A 88 5.32 -8.58 3.62
N ASN A 89 4.35 -7.72 3.30
CA ASN A 89 3.38 -7.13 4.22
C ASN A 89 1.96 -7.72 4.06
N LEU A 90 1.81 -8.88 3.43
CA LEU A 90 0.53 -9.61 3.31
C LEU A 90 0.14 -10.24 4.66
N ASN A 91 -0.13 -9.41 5.63
CA ASN A 91 -0.51 -9.77 6.98
C ASN A 91 -1.92 -9.27 7.31
N SER A 92 -2.33 -9.36 8.56
CA SER A 92 -3.63 -8.88 9.05
C SER A 92 -3.92 -7.40 8.76
N ARG A 93 -2.89 -6.58 8.46
CA ARG A 93 -3.08 -5.17 8.10
C ARG A 93 -3.79 -5.01 6.77
N LEU A 94 -3.43 -5.81 5.75
CA LEU A 94 -4.13 -5.75 4.46
C LEU A 94 -5.61 -6.05 4.62
N GLY A 95 -5.97 -7.08 5.39
CA GLY A 95 -7.36 -7.43 5.65
C GLY A 95 -8.15 -6.27 6.28
N ARG A 96 -7.62 -5.65 7.33
CA ARG A 96 -8.23 -4.49 7.98
C ARG A 96 -8.34 -3.28 7.05
N PHE A 97 -7.34 -3.08 6.20
CA PHE A 97 -7.33 -1.99 5.24
C PHE A 97 -8.44 -2.18 4.19
N LEU A 98 -8.56 -3.40 3.67
CA LEU A 98 -9.61 -3.77 2.71
C LEU A 98 -10.99 -3.63 3.34
N GLU A 99 -11.17 -4.08 4.57
CA GLU A 99 -12.41 -3.94 5.31
C GLU A 99 -12.85 -2.47 5.40
N GLY A 100 -11.94 -1.56 5.79
CA GLY A 100 -12.23 -0.12 5.86
C GLY A 100 -12.56 0.50 4.49
N ILE A 101 -11.88 0.05 3.42
CA ILE A 101 -12.18 0.51 2.05
C ILE A 101 -13.59 0.04 1.64
N PHE A 102 -13.91 -1.23 1.81
CA PHE A 102 -15.24 -1.76 1.43
C PHE A 102 -16.36 -1.15 2.25
N GLN A 103 -16.18 -0.99 3.55
CA GLN A 103 -17.15 -0.27 4.39
C GLN A 103 -17.40 1.16 3.88
N THR A 104 -16.33 1.86 3.45
CA THR A 104 -16.46 3.21 2.92
C THR A 104 -17.18 3.24 1.58
N ILE A 105 -16.88 2.26 0.70
CA ILE A 105 -17.55 2.09 -0.60
C ILE A 105 -19.04 1.88 -0.39
N ASP A 106 -19.41 0.98 0.50
CA ASP A 106 -20.80 0.61 0.79
C ASP A 106 -21.55 1.76 1.45
N LEU A 107 -20.99 2.37 2.50
CA LEU A 107 -21.63 3.47 3.24
C LEU A 107 -21.88 4.72 2.37
N LYS A 108 -21.03 4.94 1.36
CA LYS A 108 -21.13 6.09 0.45
C LYS A 108 -21.74 5.73 -0.90
N GLU A 109 -22.20 4.51 -1.08
CA GLU A 109 -22.79 3.99 -2.32
C GLU A 109 -21.91 4.27 -3.55
N LEU A 110 -20.58 4.12 -3.39
CA LEU A 110 -19.62 4.45 -4.44
C LEU A 110 -19.56 3.32 -5.47
N LYS A 111 -19.68 3.65 -6.75
CA LYS A 111 -19.47 2.71 -7.86
C LYS A 111 -17.97 2.52 -8.10
N ILE A 112 -17.30 1.74 -7.23
CA ILE A 112 -15.86 1.49 -7.27
C ILE A 112 -15.58 -0.02 -7.38
N GLU A 113 -14.72 -0.37 -8.32
CA GLU A 113 -14.07 -1.67 -8.41
C GLU A 113 -12.66 -1.55 -7.84
N LEU A 114 -12.32 -2.36 -6.82
CA LEU A 114 -10.99 -2.36 -6.20
C LEU A 114 -10.15 -3.50 -6.77
N VAL A 115 -8.99 -3.17 -7.31
CA VAL A 115 -7.98 -4.14 -7.77
C VAL A 115 -6.79 -4.12 -6.82
N VAL A 116 -6.54 -5.23 -6.14
CA VAL A 116 -5.35 -5.38 -5.28
C VAL A 116 -4.20 -5.94 -6.11
N GLN A 117 -3.13 -5.18 -6.23
CA GLN A 117 -1.91 -5.56 -6.93
C GLN A 117 -0.78 -5.76 -5.92
N ALA A 118 -0.45 -7.00 -5.65
CA ALA A 118 0.70 -7.32 -4.82
C ALA A 118 2.00 -7.16 -5.62
N TYR A 119 3.05 -6.57 -5.00
CA TYR A 119 4.36 -6.37 -5.62
C TYR A 119 5.52 -6.75 -4.69
N GLU A 120 6.66 -7.13 -5.27
CA GLU A 120 7.87 -7.44 -4.51
C GLU A 120 8.60 -6.15 -4.08
N PRO A 121 9.17 -6.11 -2.86
CA PRO A 121 9.98 -4.98 -2.40
C PRO A 121 11.11 -4.64 -3.38
N GLY A 122 11.28 -3.36 -3.70
CA GLY A 122 12.29 -2.88 -4.66
C GLY A 122 11.91 -3.05 -6.14
N ASN A 123 10.76 -3.65 -6.45
CA ASN A 123 10.31 -3.92 -7.82
C ASN A 123 9.10 -3.10 -8.26
N PHE A 124 8.72 -2.07 -7.52
CA PHE A 124 7.53 -1.27 -7.84
C PHE A 124 7.62 -0.62 -9.23
N MET A 125 8.82 -0.27 -9.68
CA MET A 125 9.02 0.39 -10.97
C MET A 125 8.56 -0.43 -12.18
N THR A 126 8.44 -1.75 -12.05
CA THR A 126 7.89 -2.63 -13.12
C THR A 126 6.39 -2.39 -13.34
N TYR A 127 5.70 -1.74 -12.41
CA TYR A 127 4.28 -1.44 -12.50
C TYR A 127 3.96 -0.03 -13.00
N MET A 128 4.99 0.77 -13.35
CA MET A 128 4.81 2.14 -13.81
C MET A 128 3.94 2.26 -15.05
N ASP A 129 4.10 1.34 -16.00
CA ASP A 129 3.28 1.28 -17.21
C ASP A 129 1.80 1.04 -16.90
N MET A 130 1.49 0.30 -15.83
CA MET A 130 0.11 0.09 -15.37
C MET A 130 -0.51 1.38 -14.83
N LEU A 131 0.25 2.23 -14.14
CA LEU A 131 -0.20 3.53 -13.65
C LEU A 131 -0.39 4.54 -14.78
N SER A 132 0.43 4.43 -15.83
CA SER A 132 0.38 5.33 -16.98
C SER A 132 -0.64 4.90 -18.05
N SER A 133 -1.10 3.64 -18.04
CA SER A 133 -1.87 2.99 -19.10
C SER A 133 -3.37 3.26 -19.09
N ASN A 134 -3.87 4.26 -18.40
CA ASN A 134 -5.32 4.50 -18.26
C ASN A 134 -6.15 3.27 -17.77
N ARG A 135 -5.47 2.30 -17.14
CA ARG A 135 -6.10 1.08 -16.60
C ARG A 135 -6.88 1.37 -15.33
N PHE A 136 -6.40 2.33 -14.53
CA PHE A 136 -6.97 2.70 -13.25
C PHE A 136 -7.49 4.13 -13.26
N SER A 137 -8.52 4.38 -12.48
CA SER A 137 -9.08 5.72 -12.22
C SER A 137 -8.29 6.46 -11.14
N GLY A 138 -7.57 5.71 -10.31
CA GLY A 138 -6.69 6.19 -9.26
C GLY A 138 -5.93 5.03 -8.63
N ALA A 139 -4.92 5.32 -7.82
CA ALA A 139 -4.13 4.32 -7.13
C ALA A 139 -3.84 4.69 -5.68
N MET A 140 -3.91 3.71 -4.80
CA MET A 140 -3.37 3.74 -3.45
C MET A 140 -2.12 2.88 -3.42
N ILE A 141 -1.02 3.39 -2.86
CA ILE A 141 0.28 2.72 -2.88
C ILE A 141 0.82 2.62 -1.46
N CYS A 142 1.05 1.38 -1.00
CA CYS A 142 1.58 1.08 0.32
C CYS A 142 2.92 0.37 0.23
N GLY A 143 3.92 0.85 0.99
CA GLY A 143 5.16 0.13 1.23
C GLY A 143 6.31 0.43 0.26
N LEU A 144 6.27 1.54 -0.49
CA LEU A 144 7.42 2.01 -1.27
C LEU A 144 8.65 2.21 -0.37
N ASN A 145 9.83 1.91 -0.89
CA ASN A 145 11.08 2.40 -0.31
C ASN A 145 11.37 3.84 -0.78
N GLU A 146 12.46 4.45 -0.31
CA GLU A 146 12.79 5.84 -0.63
C GLU A 146 13.14 6.03 -2.11
N GLU A 147 13.84 5.08 -2.70
CA GLU A 147 14.25 5.11 -4.11
C GLU A 147 13.02 4.96 -5.04
N GLU A 148 12.13 4.01 -4.71
CA GLU A 148 10.89 3.80 -5.45
C GLU A 148 9.97 5.02 -5.39
N GLN A 149 9.85 5.64 -4.20
CA GLN A 149 9.07 6.85 -4.02
C GLN A 149 9.63 7.99 -4.86
N LYS A 150 10.93 8.26 -4.74
CA LYS A 150 11.59 9.32 -5.50
C LYS A 150 11.42 9.12 -7.01
N ALA A 151 11.66 7.89 -7.49
CA ALA A 151 11.50 7.57 -8.90
C ALA A 151 10.05 7.72 -9.40
N LEU A 152 9.05 7.49 -8.55
CA LEU A 152 7.64 7.73 -8.86
C LEU A 152 7.32 9.22 -8.87
N GLU A 153 7.84 10.00 -7.92
CA GLU A 153 7.63 11.45 -7.80
C GLU A 153 8.28 12.25 -8.94
N GLU A 154 9.36 11.73 -9.52
CA GLU A 154 10.02 12.31 -10.70
C GLU A 154 9.26 12.06 -12.01
N ARG A 155 8.21 11.23 -12.02
CA ARG A 155 7.44 10.88 -13.20
C ARG A 155 6.09 11.59 -13.25
N GLU A 156 5.70 11.98 -14.45
CA GLU A 156 4.37 12.54 -14.70
C GLU A 156 3.33 11.41 -14.75
N ILE A 157 2.57 11.23 -13.66
CA ILE A 157 1.45 10.29 -13.57
C ILE A 157 0.15 11.08 -13.63
N THR A 158 -0.75 10.65 -14.51
CA THR A 158 -1.99 11.39 -14.81
C THR A 158 -3.19 11.00 -13.96
N ILE A 159 -3.11 9.85 -13.27
CA ILE A 159 -4.17 9.42 -12.35
C ILE A 159 -3.87 9.93 -10.93
N PRO A 160 -4.91 10.18 -10.10
CA PRO A 160 -4.72 10.49 -8.70
C PRO A 160 -3.99 9.35 -7.97
N ILE A 161 -3.01 9.71 -7.16
CA ILE A 161 -2.27 8.76 -6.31
C ILE A 161 -2.41 9.19 -4.86
N VAL A 162 -2.57 8.20 -3.98
CA VAL A 162 -2.53 8.35 -2.52
C VAL A 162 -1.49 7.40 -1.95
N PHE A 163 -0.52 7.93 -1.21
CA PHE A 163 0.43 7.11 -0.47
C PHE A 163 -0.14 6.67 0.88
N ILE A 164 0.16 5.46 1.28
CA ILE A 164 -0.22 4.90 2.57
C ILE A 164 1.03 4.67 3.40
N GLY A 165 1.12 5.36 4.54
CA GLY A 165 2.23 5.24 5.48
C GLY A 165 3.52 5.96 5.05
N ARG A 166 3.49 6.75 3.99
CA ARG A 166 4.60 7.60 3.53
C ARG A 166 4.11 9.01 3.23
N ASP A 167 4.91 9.98 3.63
CA ASP A 167 4.68 11.38 3.34
C ASP A 167 5.18 11.75 1.93
N SER A 168 4.53 12.72 1.27
CA SER A 168 4.90 13.22 -0.04
C SER A 168 4.52 14.69 -0.18
N GLN A 169 5.35 15.44 -0.91
CA GLN A 169 5.03 16.82 -1.28
C GLN A 169 4.23 16.91 -2.59
N ILE A 170 4.14 15.81 -3.34
CA ILE A 170 3.53 15.75 -4.67
C ILE A 170 2.18 15.05 -4.62
N TYR A 171 2.08 13.95 -3.87
CA TYR A 171 0.89 13.11 -3.77
C TYR A 171 0.21 13.24 -2.42
N HIS A 172 -1.09 13.00 -2.38
CA HIS A 172 -1.81 12.89 -1.12
C HIS A 172 -1.29 11.69 -0.31
N SER A 173 -1.32 11.83 1.01
CA SER A 173 -0.82 10.82 1.94
C SER A 173 -1.82 10.52 3.05
N VAL A 174 -1.93 9.25 3.40
CA VAL A 174 -2.60 8.77 4.61
C VAL A 174 -1.53 8.29 5.58
N LEU A 175 -1.36 9.00 6.66
CA LEU A 175 -0.33 8.75 7.67
C LEU A 175 -0.96 8.34 9.00
N MET A 176 -0.25 7.49 9.73
CA MET A 176 -0.48 7.30 11.16
C MET A 176 0.48 8.19 11.93
N ASP A 177 0.00 8.83 12.98
CA ASP A 177 0.87 9.52 13.94
C ASP A 177 1.60 8.49 14.81
N SER A 178 2.69 7.98 14.26
CA SER A 178 3.48 6.93 14.91
C SER A 178 4.18 7.44 16.17
N TYR A 179 4.55 8.72 16.22
CA TYR A 179 5.15 9.32 17.41
C TYR A 179 4.15 9.31 18.57
N ARG A 180 2.97 9.85 18.33
CA ARG A 180 1.88 9.86 19.30
C ARG A 180 1.46 8.44 19.71
N THR A 181 1.43 7.50 18.78
CA THR A 181 1.16 6.09 19.09
C THR A 181 2.17 5.53 20.10
N GLY A 182 3.45 5.81 19.93
CA GLY A 182 4.49 5.41 20.87
C GLY A 182 4.30 6.03 22.26
N GLU A 183 4.04 7.35 22.30
CA GLU A 183 3.80 8.09 23.52
C GLU A 183 2.57 7.54 24.29
N GLU A 184 1.46 7.30 23.59
CA GLU A 184 0.24 6.72 24.15
C GLU A 184 0.47 5.30 24.68
N CYS A 185 1.29 4.47 24.03
CA CYS A 185 1.67 3.15 24.54
C CYS A 185 2.38 3.26 25.89
N ALA A 186 3.35 4.15 26.03
CA ALA A 186 4.05 4.37 27.28
C ALA A 186 3.11 4.88 28.39
N ALA A 187 2.20 5.80 28.06
CA ALA A 187 1.17 6.29 28.99
C ALA A 187 0.26 5.14 29.47
N CYS A 188 -0.20 4.28 28.57
CA CYS A 188 -1.01 3.10 28.93
C CYS A 188 -0.25 2.11 29.81
N MET A 189 1.05 1.91 29.57
CA MET A 189 1.89 1.08 30.43
C MET A 189 1.99 1.66 31.83
N ASN A 190 2.25 2.97 31.96
CA ASN A 190 2.29 3.64 33.28
C ASN A 190 0.96 3.54 34.03
N LEU A 191 -0.17 3.78 33.36
CA LEU A 191 -1.50 3.63 33.97
C LEU A 191 -1.76 2.20 34.47
N SER A 192 -1.10 1.21 33.90
CA SER A 192 -1.14 -0.19 34.32
C SER A 192 -0.12 -0.54 35.40
N GLY A 193 0.60 0.45 35.95
CA GLY A 193 1.58 0.28 37.01
C GLY A 193 2.97 -0.18 36.57
N VAL A 194 3.24 -0.21 35.26
CA VAL A 194 4.57 -0.56 34.70
C VAL A 194 5.59 0.50 35.12
N LYS A 195 6.74 0.04 35.65
CA LYS A 195 7.84 0.91 36.09
C LYS A 195 9.06 0.86 35.18
N SER A 196 9.16 -0.16 34.36
CA SER A 196 10.28 -0.33 33.41
C SER A 196 9.79 -0.95 32.10
N ALA A 197 10.28 -0.44 30.96
CA ALA A 197 9.83 -0.89 29.65
C ALA A 197 10.96 -0.91 28.63
N ALA A 198 10.84 -1.79 27.62
CA ALA A 198 11.74 -1.90 26.49
C ALA A 198 10.98 -1.75 25.16
N PHE A 199 11.69 -1.27 24.14
CA PHE A 199 11.21 -1.24 22.76
C PHE A 199 11.97 -2.26 21.92
N LEU A 200 11.28 -3.26 21.39
CA LEU A 200 11.86 -4.26 20.50
C LEU A 200 11.59 -3.89 19.06
N GLY A 201 12.57 -3.24 18.43
CA GLY A 201 12.49 -2.74 17.05
C GLY A 201 13.45 -3.47 16.09
N PHE A 202 13.46 -3.04 14.83
CA PHE A 202 14.32 -3.60 13.79
C PHE A 202 15.60 -2.78 13.58
N GLU A 203 16.68 -3.42 13.09
CA GLU A 203 17.90 -2.72 12.70
C GLU A 203 17.65 -1.73 11.55
N LYS A 204 16.94 -2.20 10.51
CA LYS A 204 16.56 -1.39 9.35
C LYS A 204 15.13 -0.90 9.51
N THR A 205 14.97 0.24 10.14
CA THR A 205 13.66 0.81 10.43
C THR A 205 13.24 1.87 9.42
N GLY A 206 11.95 1.85 9.05
CA GLY A 206 11.33 2.95 8.32
C GLY A 206 11.07 4.17 9.23
N ARG A 207 10.70 5.32 8.63
CA ARG A 207 10.39 6.56 9.36
C ARG A 207 9.33 6.34 10.45
N ALA A 208 8.27 5.60 10.15
CA ALA A 208 7.17 5.36 11.10
C ALA A 208 7.62 4.61 12.37
N GLU A 209 8.54 3.66 12.25
CA GLU A 209 9.07 2.92 13.39
C GLU A 209 10.01 3.78 14.23
N ARG A 210 10.89 4.55 13.57
CA ARG A 210 11.75 5.52 14.30
C ARG A 210 10.93 6.55 15.09
N LEU A 211 9.87 7.06 14.49
CA LEU A 211 8.96 7.99 15.18
C LEU A 211 8.25 7.32 16.35
N MET A 212 7.78 6.09 16.18
CA MET A 212 7.13 5.34 17.25
C MET A 212 8.08 5.07 18.43
N GLU A 213 9.31 4.65 18.15
CA GLU A 213 10.33 4.46 19.17
C GLU A 213 10.64 5.77 19.90
N ALA A 214 10.85 6.85 19.15
CA ALA A 214 11.10 8.17 19.74
C ALA A 214 9.94 8.64 20.64
N GLY A 215 8.70 8.47 20.19
CA GLY A 215 7.51 8.77 20.97
C GLY A 215 7.40 7.89 22.21
N PHE A 216 7.69 6.59 22.09
CA PHE A 216 7.67 5.67 23.23
C PHE A 216 8.71 6.06 24.30
N LEU A 217 9.95 6.32 23.89
CA LEU A 217 11.01 6.74 24.82
C LEU A 217 10.72 8.10 25.45
N PHE A 218 10.11 9.02 24.71
CA PHE A 218 9.63 10.29 25.26
C PHE A 218 8.53 10.06 26.28
N GLY A 219 7.51 9.25 25.95
CA GLY A 219 6.41 8.91 26.82
C GLY A 219 6.88 8.19 28.09
N CYS A 220 7.84 7.27 28.00
CA CYS A 220 8.46 6.63 29.18
C CYS A 220 9.06 7.67 30.13
N ARG A 221 9.84 8.62 29.59
CA ARG A 221 10.43 9.69 30.40
C ARG A 221 9.37 10.61 31.04
N SER A 222 8.33 10.94 30.30
CA SER A 222 7.24 11.82 30.76
C SER A 222 6.38 11.19 31.86
N HIS A 223 6.40 9.86 31.97
CA HIS A 223 5.59 9.10 32.93
C HIS A 223 6.43 8.33 33.97
N ASP A 224 7.70 8.68 34.14
CA ASP A 224 8.63 8.02 35.08
C ASP A 224 8.72 6.51 34.89
N VAL A 225 8.61 6.03 33.65
CA VAL A 225 8.88 4.64 33.25
C VAL A 225 10.32 4.54 32.81
N VAL A 226 11.10 3.68 33.48
CA VAL A 226 12.52 3.48 33.13
C VAL A 226 12.62 2.75 31.81
N ALA A 227 13.33 3.32 30.84
CA ALA A 227 13.66 2.69 29.58
C ALA A 227 15.18 2.83 29.34
N LYS A 228 15.90 1.71 29.35
CA LYS A 228 17.35 1.70 29.14
C LYS A 228 17.64 1.27 27.71
N GLU A 229 18.70 1.84 27.10
CA GLU A 229 19.10 1.50 25.72
C GLU A 229 19.50 0.04 25.58
N GLU A 230 20.15 -0.52 26.57
CA GLU A 230 20.56 -1.92 26.63
C GLU A 230 19.40 -2.93 26.59
N TRP A 231 18.19 -2.49 26.91
CA TRP A 231 16.97 -3.30 26.83
C TRP A 231 16.28 -3.27 25.46
N ASN A 232 16.82 -2.49 24.51
CA ASN A 232 16.21 -2.26 23.19
C ASN A 232 16.99 -3.03 22.09
N PRO A 233 16.87 -4.36 21.99
CA PRO A 233 17.59 -5.13 20.99
C PRO A 233 17.13 -4.72 19.59
N ARG A 234 18.09 -4.69 18.67
CA ARG A 234 17.83 -4.50 17.24
C ARG A 234 17.70 -5.84 16.55
N ILE A 235 16.60 -6.04 15.87
CA ILE A 235 16.22 -7.32 15.29
C ILE A 235 16.33 -7.23 13.77
N GLU A 236 17.04 -8.16 13.14
CA GLU A 236 17.25 -8.13 11.69
C GLU A 236 15.95 -8.37 10.90
N LYS A 237 15.16 -9.36 11.32
CA LYS A 237 13.93 -9.80 10.64
C LYS A 237 12.83 -10.15 11.63
N SER A 238 11.57 -9.93 11.20
CA SER A 238 10.41 -10.38 11.95
C SER A 238 10.09 -11.84 11.64
N SER A 239 10.23 -12.71 12.67
CA SER A 239 9.70 -14.07 12.63
C SER A 239 9.35 -14.55 14.05
N TYR A 240 8.53 -15.59 14.12
CA TYR A 240 8.25 -16.29 15.37
C TYR A 240 9.53 -16.81 16.05
N GLU A 241 10.39 -17.46 15.28
CA GLU A 241 11.65 -18.04 15.72
C GLU A 241 12.57 -17.00 16.38
N ILE A 242 12.74 -15.86 15.68
CA ILE A 242 13.58 -14.76 16.19
C ILE A 242 12.96 -14.17 17.46
N GLY A 243 11.63 -13.99 17.51
CA GLY A 243 10.96 -13.55 18.74
C GLY A 243 11.21 -14.50 19.91
N TYR A 244 11.12 -15.80 19.69
CA TYR A 244 11.41 -16.83 20.70
C TYR A 244 12.87 -16.76 21.19
N GLN A 245 13.83 -16.68 20.26
CA GLN A 245 15.27 -16.59 20.62
C GLN A 245 15.63 -15.27 21.31
N THR A 246 15.05 -14.16 20.85
CA THR A 246 15.22 -12.85 21.51
C THR A 246 14.74 -12.90 22.97
N ALA A 247 13.56 -13.46 23.20
CA ALA A 247 13.06 -13.64 24.57
C ALA A 247 13.97 -14.54 25.40
N LYS A 248 14.43 -15.66 24.83
CA LYS A 248 15.37 -16.56 25.51
C LYS A 248 16.65 -15.85 25.92
N GLN A 249 17.22 -15.04 25.04
CA GLN A 249 18.43 -14.29 25.32
C GLN A 249 18.21 -13.22 26.39
N MET A 250 17.17 -12.39 26.21
CA MET A 250 16.90 -11.29 27.13
C MET A 250 16.48 -11.77 28.52
N LEU A 251 15.66 -12.83 28.60
CA LEU A 251 15.12 -13.34 29.87
C LEU A 251 16.10 -14.23 30.62
N SER A 252 17.28 -14.53 30.03
CA SER A 252 18.35 -15.29 30.71
C SER A 252 19.29 -14.41 31.55
N ASP A 253 19.40 -13.13 31.23
CA ASP A 253 20.41 -12.22 31.76
C ASP A 253 19.76 -10.98 32.41
N MET A 254 19.57 -10.99 33.74
CA MET A 254 19.45 -9.78 34.57
C MET A 254 18.08 -9.11 34.79
N GLU A 255 18.09 -7.99 35.53
CA GLU A 255 16.96 -7.12 35.79
C GLU A 255 16.26 -6.70 34.49
N LEU A 256 15.13 -7.32 34.21
CA LEU A 256 14.38 -7.12 33.00
C LEU A 256 13.32 -6.03 33.15
N PRO A 257 13.01 -5.30 32.08
CA PRO A 257 11.86 -4.42 32.09
C PRO A 257 10.56 -5.25 32.20
N THR A 258 9.64 -4.74 32.98
CA THR A 258 8.35 -5.41 33.25
C THR A 258 7.36 -5.30 32.10
N ALA A 259 7.69 -4.51 31.07
CA ALA A 259 6.87 -4.40 29.86
C ALA A 259 7.73 -4.26 28.58
N TRP A 260 7.24 -4.82 27.50
CA TRP A 260 7.87 -4.74 26.18
C TRP A 260 6.88 -4.23 25.14
N LEU A 261 7.25 -3.14 24.44
CA LEU A 261 6.57 -2.72 23.23
C LEU A 261 7.25 -3.34 22.02
N VAL A 262 6.57 -4.23 21.33
CA VAL A 262 7.12 -5.03 20.24
C VAL A 262 6.65 -4.53 18.89
N ALA A 263 7.58 -4.25 17.97
CA ALA A 263 7.28 -3.65 16.68
C ALA A 263 6.46 -4.55 15.72
N ASP A 264 6.43 -5.86 15.91
CA ASP A 264 5.73 -6.80 15.01
C ASP A 264 5.06 -7.96 15.77
N CYS A 265 3.87 -8.35 15.30
CA CYS A 265 3.08 -9.39 15.95
C CYS A 265 3.72 -10.80 15.90
N ARG A 266 4.52 -11.11 14.88
CA ARG A 266 5.22 -12.41 14.77
C ARG A 266 6.30 -12.53 15.84
N LEU A 267 7.04 -11.43 16.08
CA LEU A 267 7.97 -11.36 17.19
C LEU A 267 7.25 -11.53 18.54
N ALA A 268 6.20 -10.78 18.77
CA ALA A 268 5.40 -10.87 20.00
C ALA A 268 4.88 -12.29 20.24
N THR A 269 4.43 -12.99 19.20
CA THR A 269 3.96 -14.38 19.30
C THR A 269 5.10 -15.33 19.72
N GLY A 270 6.29 -15.17 19.16
CA GLY A 270 7.47 -15.95 19.55
C GLY A 270 7.90 -15.69 21.00
N ILE A 271 7.91 -14.42 21.42
CA ILE A 271 8.20 -14.01 22.79
C ILE A 271 7.20 -14.65 23.77
N MET A 272 5.92 -14.54 23.48
CA MET A 272 4.85 -15.13 24.31
C MET A 272 4.98 -16.66 24.42
N ALA A 273 5.40 -17.34 23.35
CA ALA A 273 5.64 -18.78 23.38
C ALA A 273 6.78 -19.14 24.31
N TYR A 274 7.91 -18.42 24.23
CA TYR A 274 9.01 -18.63 25.16
C TYR A 274 8.60 -18.38 26.61
N CYS A 275 7.89 -17.27 26.89
CA CYS A 275 7.39 -16.97 28.24
C CYS A 275 6.56 -18.14 28.79
N ARG A 276 5.64 -18.69 27.98
CA ARG A 276 4.85 -19.85 28.37
C ARG A 276 5.71 -21.06 28.68
N ASP A 277 6.71 -21.37 27.86
CA ASP A 277 7.56 -22.55 28.00
C ASP A 277 8.44 -22.50 29.27
N VAL A 278 8.78 -21.29 29.75
CA VAL A 278 9.56 -21.10 31.00
C VAL A 278 8.69 -20.68 32.21
N GLY A 279 7.36 -20.64 32.03
CA GLY A 279 6.44 -20.35 33.15
C GLY A 279 6.27 -18.89 33.50
N ILE A 280 6.68 -17.95 32.64
CA ILE A 280 6.45 -16.51 32.82
C ILE A 280 5.01 -16.16 32.42
N CYS A 281 4.23 -15.61 33.34
CA CYS A 281 2.87 -15.22 33.10
C CYS A 281 2.77 -13.87 32.40
N VAL A 282 2.24 -13.86 31.16
CA VAL A 282 1.88 -12.63 30.45
C VAL A 282 0.39 -12.37 30.66
N PRO A 283 -0.05 -11.19 31.08
CA PRO A 283 0.73 -9.96 31.32
C PRO A 283 1.21 -9.76 32.76
N LYS A 284 1.06 -10.71 33.67
CA LYS A 284 1.29 -10.52 35.11
C LYS A 284 2.76 -10.28 35.47
N ASP A 285 3.66 -11.14 34.95
CA ASP A 285 5.09 -11.06 35.23
C ASP A 285 5.84 -10.24 34.18
N LEU A 286 5.40 -10.30 32.91
CA LEU A 286 5.86 -9.49 31.80
C LEU A 286 4.69 -9.03 30.96
N ARG A 287 4.51 -7.74 30.76
CA ARG A 287 3.54 -7.19 29.83
C ARG A 287 4.13 -7.09 28.42
N ILE A 288 3.39 -7.54 27.43
CA ILE A 288 3.76 -7.45 26.02
C ILE A 288 2.66 -6.71 25.27
N ASP A 289 3.01 -5.49 24.82
CA ASP A 289 2.16 -4.69 23.94
C ASP A 289 2.73 -4.73 22.52
N ARG A 290 1.87 -4.65 21.53
CA ARG A 290 2.27 -4.68 20.11
C ARG A 290 1.70 -3.49 19.36
N LYS A 291 2.40 -3.11 18.33
CA LYS A 291 1.96 -2.11 17.34
C LYS A 291 0.72 -2.58 16.57
#